data_a099ed201851ae934e50b4dbf7894b4a
#
_entry.id   a099ed201851ae934e50b4dbf7894b4a
#
_cell.length_a   1.000
_cell.length_b   1.000
_cell.length_c   1.000
_cell.angle_alpha   90.00
_cell.angle_beta   90.00
_cell.angle_gamma   90.00
#
_symmetry.space_group_name_H-M   'P 1'
#
loop_
_entity.id
_entity.type
_entity.pdbx_description
1 polymer ?
#
loop_
_entity_poly.entity_id
_entity_poly.type
_entity_poly.pdbx_seq_one_letter_code
_entity_poly.pdbx_strand_id
1 'polypeptide(L)'
;MTDTPIKCTFNVTQVTFNLYKNEDGNVTITPETVTINQRRQLPYIQRYLEERFKGYLTIEVLDYEYKSLTAYIPFATALEYGEEQPAEGV
;
A
#
# COMPACT_ATOMS: atom_id res chain seq x y z
N MET A 1 29.59 17.79 2.33
CA MET A 1 28.20 18.13 2.05
C MET A 1 27.27 17.10 2.65
N THR A 2 26.48 17.51 3.55
CA THR A 2 25.56 16.60 4.18
C THR A 2 24.19 16.70 3.56
N ASP A 3 23.51 15.57 3.53
CA ASP A 3 22.13 15.57 3.08
C ASP A 3 21.27 16.17 4.18
N THR A 4 20.65 17.27 3.86
CA THR A 4 19.71 17.87 4.79
C THR A 4 18.38 17.17 4.63
N PRO A 5 17.80 16.65 5.72
CA PRO A 5 16.50 15.99 5.62
C PRO A 5 15.45 16.97 5.11
N ILE A 6 14.63 16.48 4.21
CA ILE A 6 13.55 17.25 3.62
C ILE A 6 12.23 16.69 4.07
N LYS A 7 11.34 17.59 4.46
CA LYS A 7 10.00 17.19 4.87
C LYS A 7 9.18 16.83 3.64
N CYS A 8 8.73 15.61 3.58
CA CYS A 8 7.91 15.13 2.47
C CYS A 8 6.59 14.62 2.96
N THR A 9 5.54 14.87 2.19
CA THR A 9 4.22 14.37 2.50
C THR A 9 3.83 13.37 1.42
N PHE A 10 3.44 12.18 1.87
CA PHE A 10 3.06 11.09 0.99
C PHE A 10 1.60 10.78 1.19
N ASN A 11 0.88 10.62 0.08
CA ASN A 11 -0.48 10.13 0.11
C ASN A 11 -0.45 8.62 -0.03
N VAL A 12 -1.17 7.94 0.84
CA VAL A 12 -1.19 6.48 0.83
C VAL A 12 -2.61 5.97 0.96
N THR A 13 -2.80 4.73 0.60
CA THR A 13 -4.06 4.03 0.78
C THR A 13 -3.82 2.92 1.79
N GLN A 14 -4.54 2.97 2.90
CA GLN A 14 -4.45 1.93 3.92
C GLN A 14 -5.62 0.99 3.74
N VAL A 15 -5.32 -0.28 3.54
CA VAL A 15 -6.33 -1.29 3.21
C VAL A 15 -6.41 -2.33 4.31
N THR A 16 -7.62 -2.62 4.74
CA THR A 16 -7.90 -3.69 5.69
C THR A 16 -8.61 -4.79 4.93
N PHE A 17 -8.11 -6.00 5.05
CA PHE A 17 -8.64 -7.11 4.26
C PHE A 17 -8.44 -8.43 4.99
N ASN A 18 -9.17 -9.44 4.54
CA ASN A 18 -9.05 -10.80 5.04
C ASN A 18 -8.44 -11.69 3.97
N LEU A 19 -7.53 -12.55 4.39
CA LEU A 19 -6.95 -13.58 3.53
C LEU A 19 -7.58 -14.91 3.88
N TYR A 20 -8.12 -15.61 2.89
CA TYR A 20 -8.72 -16.92 3.07
C TYR A 20 -7.77 -17.97 2.52
N LYS A 21 -7.44 -18.94 3.34
CA LYS A 21 -6.53 -20.01 2.95
C LYS A 21 -7.14 -21.35 3.29
N ASN A 22 -7.00 -22.31 2.38
CA ASN A 22 -7.47 -23.67 2.62
C ASN A 22 -6.30 -24.49 3.16
N GLU A 23 -6.45 -24.98 4.37
CA GLU A 23 -5.44 -25.81 5.02
C GLU A 23 -6.08 -27.10 5.47
N ASP A 24 -5.68 -28.19 4.83
CA ASP A 24 -6.17 -29.54 5.21
C ASP A 24 -7.68 -29.62 5.25
N GLY A 25 -8.33 -29.02 4.26
CA GLY A 25 -9.77 -29.05 4.18
C GLY A 25 -10.49 -28.02 5.01
N ASN A 26 -9.73 -27.24 5.78
CA ASN A 26 -10.31 -26.18 6.59
C ASN A 26 -9.92 -24.82 6.01
N VAL A 27 -10.85 -23.88 6.06
CA VAL A 27 -10.59 -22.53 5.59
C VAL A 27 -10.21 -21.67 6.79
N THR A 28 -9.00 -21.09 6.73
CA THR A 28 -8.57 -20.15 7.75
C THR A 28 -8.67 -18.72 7.21
N ILE A 29 -9.05 -17.81 8.10
CA ILE A 29 -9.21 -16.40 7.75
C ILE A 29 -8.21 -15.60 8.55
N THR A 30 -7.36 -14.86 7.86
CA THR A 30 -6.34 -14.05 8.50
C THR A 30 -6.58 -12.58 8.17
N PRO A 31 -6.89 -11.74 9.16
CA PRO A 31 -7.05 -10.31 8.93
C PRO A 31 -5.69 -9.66 8.76
N GLU A 32 -5.59 -8.75 7.79
CA GLU A 32 -4.35 -8.07 7.49
C GLU A 32 -4.59 -6.63 7.14
N THR A 33 -3.55 -5.83 7.25
CA THR A 33 -3.59 -4.43 6.84
C THR A 33 -2.33 -4.14 6.04
N VAL A 34 -2.50 -3.42 4.94
CA VAL A 34 -1.37 -3.04 4.10
C VAL A 34 -1.48 -1.57 3.74
N THR A 35 -0.34 -0.93 3.54
CA THR A 35 -0.28 0.46 3.11
C THR A 35 0.27 0.49 1.69
N ILE A 36 -0.53 1.03 0.77
CA ILE A 36 -0.16 1.13 -0.63
C ILE A 36 0.20 2.58 -0.92
N ASN A 37 1.30 2.77 -1.63
CA ASN A 37 1.73 4.10 -1.99
C ASN A 37 0.69 4.80 -2.86
N GLN A 38 0.41 6.07 -2.56
CA GLN A 38 -0.53 6.92 -3.27
C GLN A 38 -1.97 6.50 -3.05
N ARG A 39 -2.88 7.33 -3.57
CA ARG A 39 -4.31 7.08 -3.44
C ARG A 39 -4.73 6.15 -4.56
N ARG A 40 -5.30 5.01 -4.18
CA ARG A 40 -5.68 3.99 -5.15
C ARG A 40 -7.15 3.63 -5.01
N GLN A 41 -7.77 3.32 -6.12
CA GLN A 41 -9.17 2.90 -6.12
C GLN A 41 -9.27 1.39 -6.01
N LEU A 42 -10.46 0.92 -5.73
CA LEU A 42 -10.68 -0.48 -5.45
C LEU A 42 -10.15 -1.44 -6.51
N PRO A 43 -10.36 -1.20 -7.80
CA PRO A 43 -9.83 -2.14 -8.79
C PRO A 43 -8.31 -2.32 -8.71
N TYR A 44 -7.60 -1.23 -8.46
CA TYR A 44 -6.15 -1.31 -8.30
C TYR A 44 -5.79 -2.06 -7.03
N ILE A 45 -6.51 -1.76 -5.94
CA ILE A 45 -6.26 -2.39 -4.65
C ILE A 45 -6.41 -3.89 -4.76
N GLN A 46 -7.48 -4.34 -5.39
CA GLN A 46 -7.74 -5.77 -5.54
C GLN A 46 -6.65 -6.45 -6.36
N ARG A 47 -6.23 -5.82 -7.46
CA ARG A 47 -5.17 -6.38 -8.28
C ARG A 47 -3.86 -6.43 -7.52
N TYR A 48 -3.55 -5.38 -6.78
CA TYR A 48 -2.34 -5.31 -5.99
C TYR A 48 -2.29 -6.46 -4.98
N LEU A 49 -3.40 -6.69 -4.29
CA LEU A 49 -3.45 -7.74 -3.28
C LEU A 49 -3.37 -9.12 -3.92
N GLU A 50 -4.04 -9.32 -5.04
CA GLU A 50 -4.00 -10.60 -5.74
C GLU A 50 -2.59 -10.95 -6.19
N GLU A 51 -1.85 -9.96 -6.65
CA GLU A 51 -0.48 -10.18 -7.05
C GLU A 51 0.43 -10.46 -5.87
N ARG A 52 0.22 -9.73 -4.79
CA ARG A 52 1.07 -9.84 -3.62
C ARG A 52 0.80 -11.10 -2.83
N PHE A 53 -0.43 -11.54 -2.78
CA PHE A 53 -0.83 -12.69 -1.97
C PHE A 53 -1.34 -13.82 -2.85
N LYS A 54 -0.53 -14.20 -3.82
CA LYS A 54 -0.83 -15.37 -4.64
C LYS A 54 -0.80 -16.62 -3.76
N GLY A 55 -1.65 -17.55 -4.08
CA GLY A 55 -1.70 -18.79 -3.32
C GLY A 55 -2.78 -18.81 -2.26
N TYR A 56 -3.45 -17.69 -2.05
CA TYR A 56 -4.59 -17.67 -1.15
C TYR A 56 -5.87 -17.94 -1.92
N LEU A 57 -6.84 -18.52 -1.23
CA LEU A 57 -8.09 -18.90 -1.86
C LEU A 57 -8.87 -17.69 -2.31
N THR A 58 -8.98 -16.70 -1.43
CA THR A 58 -9.74 -15.49 -1.70
C THR A 58 -9.17 -14.36 -0.86
N ILE A 59 -9.25 -13.16 -1.39
CA ILE A 59 -8.87 -11.95 -0.66
C ILE A 59 -10.10 -11.06 -0.59
N GLU A 60 -10.52 -10.74 0.62
CA GLU A 60 -11.71 -9.94 0.83
C GLU A 60 -11.32 -8.57 1.36
N VAL A 61 -11.52 -7.53 0.55
CA VAL A 61 -11.24 -6.17 0.98
C VAL A 61 -12.40 -5.69 1.85
N LEU A 62 -12.08 -5.38 3.10
CA LEU A 62 -13.09 -4.92 4.06
C LEU A 62 -13.27 -3.43 4.01
N ASP A 63 -12.16 -2.69 3.91
CA ASP A 63 -12.22 -1.24 3.94
C ASP A 63 -10.91 -0.69 3.42
N TYR A 64 -10.94 0.54 2.96
CA TYR A 64 -9.71 1.25 2.62
C TYR A 64 -9.93 2.73 2.83
N GLU A 65 -8.87 3.43 3.20
CA GLU A 65 -8.95 4.86 3.42
C GLU A 65 -7.67 5.53 2.97
N TYR A 66 -7.79 6.81 2.62
CA TYR A 66 -6.66 7.59 2.16
C TYR A 66 -6.08 8.34 3.35
N LYS A 67 -4.76 8.29 3.47
CA LYS A 67 -4.05 8.98 4.54
C LYS A 67 -2.88 9.75 3.97
N SER A 68 -2.47 10.78 4.70
CA SER A 68 -1.28 11.54 4.37
C SER A 68 -0.26 11.29 5.45
N LEU A 69 0.94 10.90 5.04
CA LEU A 69 2.04 10.66 5.96
C LEU A 69 3.13 11.68 5.70
N THR A 70 3.70 12.21 6.76
CA THR A 70 4.80 13.16 6.66
C THR A 70 6.05 12.54 7.23
N ALA A 71 7.14 12.64 6.50
CA ALA A 71 8.41 12.09 6.93
C ALA A 71 9.55 12.99 6.50
N TYR A 72 10.66 12.92 7.22
CA TYR A 72 11.88 13.62 6.86
C TYR A 72 12.82 12.60 6.25
N ILE A 73 13.18 12.81 4.98
CA ILE A 73 14.02 11.87 4.27
C ILE A 73 15.18 12.61 3.63
N PRO A 74 16.28 11.92 3.30
CA PRO A 74 17.41 12.57 2.64
C PRO A 74 16.99 13.15 1.29
N PHE A 75 17.68 14.21 0.90
CA PHE A 75 17.33 14.92 -0.31
C PHE A 75 17.30 14.03 -1.54
N ALA A 76 18.27 13.15 -1.65
CA ALA A 76 18.34 12.25 -2.81
C ALA A 76 17.11 11.35 -2.88
N THR A 77 16.67 10.84 -1.72
CA THR A 77 15.48 10.01 -1.65
C THR A 77 14.23 10.81 -1.98
N ALA A 78 14.19 12.06 -1.51
CA ALA A 78 13.05 12.92 -1.78
C ALA A 78 12.88 13.18 -3.28
N LEU A 79 13.98 13.37 -3.98
CA LEU A 79 13.94 13.58 -5.42
C LEU A 79 13.33 12.36 -6.14
N GLU A 80 13.73 11.19 -5.69
CA GLU A 80 13.25 9.96 -6.27
C GLU A 80 11.73 9.84 -6.17
N TYR A 81 11.22 10.04 -4.96
CA TYR A 81 9.79 9.91 -4.73
C TYR A 81 9.01 11.08 -5.31
N GLY A 82 9.59 12.26 -5.26
CA GLY A 82 8.91 13.43 -5.76
C GLY A 82 8.65 13.39 -7.25
N GLU A 83 9.52 12.73 -7.99
CA GLU A 83 9.35 12.63 -9.42
C GLU A 83 8.26 11.63 -9.81
N GLU A 84 8.06 10.63 -8.98
CA GLU A 84 7.07 9.61 -9.31
C GLU A 84 5.64 10.05 -9.00
N GLN A 85 5.49 10.84 -7.95
CA GLN A 85 4.15 11.21 -7.51
C GLN A 85 3.31 11.91 -8.55
N PRO A 86 3.83 12.91 -9.26
CA PRO A 86 2.98 13.62 -10.22
C PRO A 86 2.46 12.72 -11.32
N ALA A 87 3.23 11.74 -11.71
CA ALA A 87 2.85 10.87 -12.80
C ALA A 87 1.73 9.92 -12.41
N GLU A 88 1.65 9.58 -11.15
CA GLU A 88 0.71 8.58 -10.69
C GLU A 88 -0.46 9.15 -9.91
N GLY A 89 -0.31 10.34 -9.44
CA GLY A 89 -1.36 10.96 -8.68
C GLY A 89 -2.64 11.16 -9.45
N VAL A 90 -2.65 10.72 -10.62
CA VAL A 90 -3.74 10.94 -11.55
C VAL A 90 -4.74 9.83 -11.48
#